data_6e7ec697cd884bd0bb236b0b8f94fc0d
#
_entry.id   6e7ec697cd884bd0bb236b0b8f94fc0d
#
_cell.length_a   1.000
_cell.length_b   1.000
_cell.length_c   1.000
_cell.angle_alpha   90.00
_cell.angle_beta   90.00
_cell.angle_gamma   90.00
#
_symmetry.space_group_name_H-M   'P 1'
#
loop_
_entity.id
_entity.type
_entity.pdbx_description
1 polymer ?
#
loop_
_entity_poly.entity_id
_entity_poly.type
_entity_poly.pdbx_seq_one_letter_code
_entity_poly.pdbx_strand_id
1 'polypeptide(L)'
;MVSCGQSPEEYNIATVAWTGTICSDPPMCYISLRKERHSHSIISRTREFVLNLTTEKLAKQTDWCGVKSGKNVNKFKEMNLTAIKAPNINAPMIEESPLCIECRVVEIKELGSHD
;
A
#
# COMPACT_ATOMS: atom_id res chain seq x y z
N MET A 1 -0.07 -5.91 2.81
CA MET A 1 -0.91 -4.70 2.55
C MET A 1 -0.04 -3.55 2.07
N VAL A 2 -0.56 -2.73 1.18
CA VAL A 2 0.12 -1.54 0.66
C VAL A 2 -0.59 -0.30 1.20
N SER A 3 0.12 0.57 1.88
CA SER A 3 -0.41 1.84 2.37
C SER A 3 0.15 3.01 1.57
N CYS A 4 -0.66 4.04 1.38
CA CYS A 4 -0.33 5.21 0.57
C CYS A 4 -1.07 6.45 1.06
N GLY A 5 -0.72 7.60 0.48
CA GLY A 5 -1.27 8.91 0.81
C GLY A 5 -0.23 9.81 1.46
N GLN A 6 -0.39 11.13 1.32
CA GLN A 6 0.56 12.10 1.86
C GLN A 6 0.11 12.74 3.17
N SER A 7 -1.19 12.63 3.48
CA SER A 7 -1.77 13.19 4.70
C SER A 7 -2.84 12.25 5.24
N PRO A 8 -3.21 12.37 6.52
CA PRO A 8 -4.21 11.48 7.15
C PRO A 8 -5.55 11.41 6.41
N GLU A 9 -5.99 12.49 5.79
CA GLU A 9 -7.23 12.54 5.02
C GLU A 9 -7.17 11.69 3.75
N GLU A 10 -5.97 11.44 3.25
CA GLU A 10 -5.75 10.68 2.01
C GLU A 10 -5.29 9.24 2.26
N TYR A 11 -4.92 8.89 3.47
CA TYR A 11 -4.38 7.57 3.77
C TYR A 11 -5.31 6.45 3.33
N ASN A 12 -4.77 5.50 2.61
CA ASN A 12 -5.49 4.34 2.12
C ASN A 12 -4.64 3.08 2.19
N ILE A 13 -5.32 1.95 2.19
CA ILE A 13 -4.71 0.63 2.19
C ILE A 13 -5.30 -0.19 1.04
N ALA A 14 -4.44 -0.85 0.29
CA ALA A 14 -4.85 -1.86 -0.68
C ALA A 14 -4.17 -3.17 -0.35
N THR A 15 -4.84 -4.27 -0.64
CA THR A 15 -4.24 -5.58 -0.57
C THR A 15 -3.85 -6.01 -1.98
N VAL A 16 -2.59 -6.36 -2.15
CA VAL A 16 -2.05 -6.83 -3.43
C VAL A 16 -1.62 -8.29 -3.31
N ALA A 17 -2.00 -9.09 -4.29
CA ALA A 17 -1.57 -10.47 -4.39
C ALA A 17 -0.22 -10.58 -5.12
N TRP A 18 0.01 -9.64 -6.05
CA TRP A 18 1.19 -9.68 -6.92
C TRP A 18 2.19 -8.63 -6.50
N THR A 19 3.21 -9.09 -5.81
CA THR A 19 4.33 -8.29 -5.32
C THR A 19 5.55 -9.20 -5.21
N GLY A 20 6.73 -8.62 -5.36
CA GLY A 20 7.96 -9.37 -5.25
C GLY A 20 9.19 -8.48 -5.38
N THR A 21 10.35 -9.11 -5.28
CA THR A 21 11.63 -8.45 -5.49
C THR A 21 12.04 -8.54 -6.95
N ILE A 22 12.71 -7.51 -7.44
CA ILE A 22 13.19 -7.44 -8.83
C ILE A 22 14.72 -7.39 -8.87
N CYS A 23 15.32 -6.65 -7.94
CA CYS A 23 16.74 -6.37 -7.96
C CYS A 23 17.28 -6.27 -6.53
N SER A 24 18.52 -6.69 -6.30
CA SER A 24 19.15 -6.63 -4.98
C SER A 24 20.08 -5.43 -4.81
N ASP A 25 20.66 -4.94 -5.89
CA ASP A 25 21.55 -3.77 -5.85
C ASP A 25 21.37 -2.92 -7.12
N PRO A 26 20.69 -1.77 -7.03
CA PRO A 26 19.97 -1.28 -5.85
C PRO A 26 18.76 -2.17 -5.49
N PRO A 27 18.33 -2.19 -4.22
CA PRO A 27 17.21 -3.00 -3.82
C PRO A 27 15.90 -2.48 -4.43
N MET A 28 15.22 -3.32 -5.19
CA MET A 28 13.99 -2.96 -5.90
C MET A 28 12.93 -4.03 -5.74
N CYS A 29 11.68 -3.60 -5.62
CA CYS A 29 10.50 -4.46 -5.58
C CYS A 29 9.43 -3.90 -6.52
N TYR A 30 8.36 -4.67 -6.71
CA TYR A 30 7.20 -4.24 -7.48
C TYR A 30 5.92 -4.58 -6.74
N ILE A 31 4.87 -3.85 -7.09
CA ILE A 31 3.48 -4.22 -6.85
C ILE A 31 2.75 -4.18 -8.18
N SER A 32 1.75 -5.05 -8.36
CA SER A 32 0.87 -4.99 -9.51
C SER A 32 -0.53 -4.63 -9.03
N LEU A 33 -1.03 -3.48 -9.44
CA LEU A 33 -2.24 -2.88 -8.89
C LEU A 33 -3.24 -2.56 -10.00
N ARG A 34 -4.51 -2.94 -9.77
CA ARG A 34 -5.59 -2.61 -10.71
C ARG A 34 -5.82 -1.12 -10.80
N LYS A 35 -6.03 -0.62 -12.02
CA LYS A 35 -6.25 0.80 -12.30
C LYS A 35 -7.47 1.37 -11.58
N GLU A 36 -8.50 0.57 -11.34
CA GLU A 36 -9.72 0.99 -10.65
C GLU A 36 -9.56 1.16 -9.15
N ARG A 37 -8.48 0.64 -8.57
CA ARG A 37 -8.24 0.77 -7.14
C ARG A 37 -7.98 2.23 -6.76
N HIS A 38 -8.60 2.68 -5.69
CA HIS A 38 -8.40 4.03 -5.18
C HIS A 38 -6.93 4.33 -4.89
N SER A 39 -6.18 3.35 -4.37
CA SER A 39 -4.75 3.48 -4.12
C SER A 39 -3.94 3.70 -5.41
N HIS A 40 -4.40 3.21 -6.57
CA HIS A 40 -3.67 3.40 -7.83
C HIS A 40 -3.50 4.89 -8.16
N SER A 41 -4.58 5.66 -8.10
CA SER A 41 -4.52 7.10 -8.38
C SER A 41 -3.63 7.85 -7.38
N ILE A 42 -3.69 7.46 -6.11
CA ILE A 42 -2.88 8.06 -5.05
C ILE A 42 -1.39 7.78 -5.32
N ILE A 43 -1.02 6.53 -5.53
CA ILE A 43 0.38 6.12 -5.75
C ILE A 43 0.93 6.71 -7.05
N SER A 44 0.13 6.74 -8.12
CA SER A 44 0.54 7.33 -9.40
C SER A 44 0.90 8.81 -9.27
N ARG A 45 0.20 9.54 -8.41
CA ARG A 45 0.43 10.95 -8.15
C ARG A 45 1.55 11.20 -7.14
N THR A 46 1.53 10.47 -6.01
CA THR A 46 2.47 10.70 -4.90
C THR A 46 3.82 10.03 -5.09
N ARG A 47 3.86 8.97 -5.89
CA ARG A 47 5.08 8.17 -6.16
C ARG A 47 5.68 7.54 -4.92
N GLU A 48 4.88 7.28 -3.92
CA GLU A 48 5.30 6.68 -2.65
C GLU A 48 4.28 5.67 -2.16
N PHE A 49 4.75 4.59 -1.56
CA PHE A 49 3.92 3.64 -0.83
C PHE A 49 4.75 2.86 0.17
N VAL A 50 4.08 2.18 1.08
CA VAL A 50 4.72 1.27 2.03
C VAL A 50 4.16 -0.14 1.81
N LEU A 51 5.06 -1.12 1.70
CA LEU A 51 4.70 -2.53 1.78
C LEU A 51 4.71 -2.93 3.26
N ASN A 52 3.54 -3.34 3.76
CA ASN A 52 3.38 -3.80 5.13
C ASN A 52 3.13 -5.30 5.09
N LEU A 53 4.07 -6.08 5.61
CA LEU A 53 3.92 -7.54 5.65
C LEU A 53 2.79 -7.92 6.59
N THR A 54 2.07 -8.95 6.23
CA THR A 54 0.92 -9.43 6.98
C THR A 54 1.26 -10.64 7.82
N THR A 55 0.49 -10.85 8.89
CA THR A 55 0.57 -12.01 9.76
C THR A 55 -0.77 -12.71 9.78
N GLU A 56 -0.81 -13.88 10.38
CA GLU A 56 -2.07 -14.61 10.63
C GLU A 56 -3.07 -13.72 11.41
N LYS A 57 -2.60 -12.95 12.38
CA LYS A 57 -3.42 -12.02 13.16
C LYS A 57 -4.04 -10.92 12.32
N LEU A 58 -3.43 -10.56 11.19
CA LEU A 58 -3.90 -9.52 10.28
C LEU A 58 -4.68 -10.08 9.08
N ALA A 59 -4.97 -11.38 9.05
CA ALA A 59 -5.62 -12.01 7.90
C ALA A 59 -6.98 -11.39 7.57
N LYS A 60 -7.81 -11.13 8.57
CA LYS A 60 -9.13 -10.51 8.39
C LYS A 60 -9.01 -9.09 7.81
N GLN A 61 -8.12 -8.28 8.38
CA GLN A 61 -7.89 -6.91 7.92
C GLN A 61 -7.34 -6.90 6.50
N THR A 62 -6.44 -7.82 6.19
CA THR A 62 -5.84 -7.96 4.86
C THR A 62 -6.90 -8.28 3.82
N ASP A 63 -7.76 -9.24 4.09
CA ASP A 63 -8.86 -9.60 3.19
C ASP A 63 -9.84 -8.45 3.00
N TRP A 64 -10.30 -7.85 4.08
CA TRP A 64 -11.26 -6.75 4.04
C TRP A 64 -10.73 -5.54 3.26
N CYS A 65 -9.47 -5.15 3.49
CA CYS A 65 -8.83 -4.05 2.75
C CYS A 65 -8.68 -4.33 1.26
N GLY A 66 -8.63 -5.60 0.88
CA GLY A 66 -8.59 -6.02 -0.53
C GLY A 66 -9.94 -5.96 -1.23
N VAL A 67 -11.04 -6.05 -0.50
CA VAL A 67 -12.41 -6.08 -1.04
C VAL A 67 -13.04 -4.70 -1.10
N LYS A 68 -12.85 -3.88 -0.06
CA LYS A 68 -13.48 -2.56 0.04
C LYS A 68 -12.71 -1.48 -0.71
N SER A 69 -13.43 -0.43 -1.14
CA SER A 69 -12.83 0.74 -1.77
C SER A 69 -12.57 1.85 -0.75
N GLY A 70 -11.36 2.41 -0.78
CA GLY A 70 -11.01 3.56 0.05
C GLY A 70 -11.73 4.85 -0.33
N LYS A 71 -12.44 4.88 -1.45
CA LYS A 71 -13.33 6.01 -1.82
C LYS A 71 -14.50 6.16 -0.87
N ASN A 72 -14.97 5.04 -0.31
CA ASN A 72 -16.20 4.98 0.48
C ASN A 72 -15.97 4.80 1.97
N VAL A 73 -14.79 4.34 2.37
CA VAL A 73 -14.49 4.00 3.77
C VAL A 73 -13.07 4.40 4.15
N ASN A 74 -12.87 4.73 5.42
CA ASN A 74 -11.56 4.91 6.02
C ASN A 74 -11.08 3.55 6.53
N LYS A 75 -10.20 2.90 5.80
CA LYS A 75 -9.75 1.54 6.10
C LYS A 75 -8.96 1.42 7.40
N PHE A 76 -8.15 2.42 7.74
CA PHE A 76 -7.44 2.44 9.01
C PHE A 76 -8.43 2.43 10.19
N LYS A 77 -9.43 3.28 10.14
CA LYS A 77 -10.44 3.38 11.18
C LYS A 77 -11.32 2.11 11.26
N GLU A 78 -11.85 1.67 10.14
CA GLU A 78 -12.78 0.53 10.09
C GLU A 78 -12.12 -0.79 10.54
N MET A 79 -10.85 -0.98 10.23
CA MET A 79 -10.11 -2.19 10.61
C MET A 79 -9.27 -2.01 11.88
N ASN A 80 -9.42 -0.86 12.56
CA ASN A 80 -8.68 -0.56 13.77
C ASN A 80 -7.17 -0.71 13.59
N LEU A 81 -6.67 -0.24 12.46
CA LEU A 81 -5.23 -0.20 12.14
C LEU A 81 -4.68 1.18 12.43
N THR A 82 -3.46 1.24 12.93
CA THR A 82 -2.79 2.47 13.32
C THR A 82 -1.82 2.92 12.23
N ALA A 83 -2.10 4.10 11.67
CA ALA A 83 -1.17 4.74 10.74
C ALA A 83 -0.06 5.44 11.55
N ILE A 84 1.18 5.11 11.24
CA ILE A 84 2.34 5.79 11.81
C ILE A 84 3.21 6.38 10.71
N LYS A 85 3.91 7.46 11.05
CA LYS A 85 4.76 8.17 10.11
C LYS A 85 5.97 7.32 9.71
N ALA A 86 6.20 7.20 8.40
CA ALA A 86 7.39 6.57 7.88
C ALA A 86 8.59 7.54 8.00
N PRO A 87 9.83 7.04 8.26
CA PRO A 87 11.01 7.89 8.43
C PRO A 87 11.41 8.72 7.21
N ASN A 88 11.21 8.19 5.99
CA ASN A 88 11.79 8.77 4.79
C ASN A 88 10.78 9.20 3.72
N ILE A 89 9.52 8.80 3.84
CA ILE A 89 8.46 9.13 2.89
C ILE A 89 7.19 9.58 3.63
N ASN A 90 6.23 10.15 2.89
CA ASN A 90 4.98 10.62 3.48
C ASN A 90 3.91 9.53 3.62
N ALA A 91 3.99 8.47 2.82
CA ALA A 91 3.06 7.36 2.95
C ALA A 91 3.17 6.71 4.34
N PRO A 92 2.05 6.36 4.98
CA PRO A 92 2.06 5.84 6.34
C PRO A 92 2.47 4.38 6.38
N MET A 93 3.11 3.99 7.48
CA MET A 93 3.26 2.58 7.84
C MET A 93 2.03 2.11 8.64
N ILE A 94 1.79 0.82 8.65
CA ILE A 94 0.79 0.18 9.51
C ILE A 94 1.51 -0.35 10.73
N GLU A 95 1.22 0.22 11.92
CA GLU A 95 1.93 -0.12 13.16
C GLU A 95 1.85 -1.61 13.50
N GLU A 96 0.70 -2.23 13.26
CA GLU A 96 0.45 -3.64 13.54
C GLU A 96 1.24 -4.61 12.65
N SER A 97 1.83 -4.12 11.56
CA SER A 97 2.65 -4.93 10.67
C SER A 97 4.04 -5.20 11.28
N PRO A 98 4.55 -6.44 11.20
CA PRO A 98 5.87 -6.78 11.75
C PRO A 98 7.03 -6.19 10.96
N LEU A 99 6.83 -5.88 9.68
CA LEU A 99 7.85 -5.29 8.81
C LEU A 99 7.19 -4.38 7.78
N CYS A 100 7.69 -3.15 7.71
CA CYS A 100 7.23 -2.15 6.75
C CYS A 100 8.40 -1.76 5.86
N ILE A 101 8.19 -1.77 4.55
CA ILE A 101 9.20 -1.43 3.54
C ILE A 101 8.75 -0.16 2.85
N GLU A 102 9.50 0.94 3.05
CA GLU A 102 9.25 2.22 2.38
C GLU A 102 9.69 2.14 0.92
N CYS A 103 8.83 2.55 0.01
CA CYS A 103 9.08 2.47 -1.42
C CYS A 103 8.84 3.80 -2.12
N ARG A 104 9.76 4.17 -3.01
CA ARG A 104 9.58 5.23 -3.99
C ARG A 104 9.43 4.63 -5.37
N VAL A 105 8.43 5.09 -6.09
CA VAL A 105 8.14 4.60 -7.44
C VAL A 105 9.15 5.18 -8.42
N VAL A 106 9.90 4.33 -9.08
CA VAL A 106 10.83 4.73 -10.15
C VAL A 106 10.20 4.59 -11.53
N GLU A 107 9.27 3.65 -11.70
CA GLU A 107 8.61 3.40 -12.98
C GLU A 107 7.19 2.87 -12.74
N ILE A 108 6.25 3.30 -13.57
CA ILE A 108 4.91 2.70 -13.66
C ILE A 108 4.78 2.16 -15.09
N LYS A 109 4.60 0.84 -15.19
CA LYS A 109 4.43 0.17 -16.49
C LYS A 109 2.97 -0.20 -16.69
N GLU A 110 2.39 0.31 -17.75
CA GLU A 110 1.02 -0.03 -18.12
C GLU A 110 0.97 -1.39 -18.82
N LEU A 111 0.24 -2.33 -18.25
CA LEU A 111 0.16 -3.71 -18.78
C LEU A 111 -1.23 -4.09 -19.28
N GLY A 112 -2.26 -3.37 -18.93
CA GLY A 112 -3.64 -3.69 -19.28
C GLY A 112 -4.57 -3.43 -18.10
N SER A 113 -5.09 -4.47 -17.45
CA SER A 113 -5.95 -4.32 -16.26
C SER A 113 -5.17 -3.89 -15.00
N HIS A 114 -3.88 -4.11 -15.01
CA HIS A 114 -2.95 -3.74 -13.92
C HIS A 114 -1.79 -2.91 -14.46
N ASP A 115 -1.25 -2.10 -13.60
CA ASP A 115 0.03 -1.42 -13.78
C ASP A 115 0.97 -1.84 -12.69
#